data_52af601bb6a8dcc6ad79758b36ec9738
#
_entry.id   52af601bb6a8dcc6ad79758b36ec9738
#
_cell.length_a   1.000
_cell.length_b   1.000
_cell.length_c   1.000
_cell.angle_alpha   90.00
_cell.angle_beta   90.00
_cell.angle_gamma   90.00
#
_symmetry.space_group_name_H-M   'P 1'
#
loop_
_entity.id
_entity.type
_entity.pdbx_description
1 polymer ?
#
loop_
_entity_poly.entity_id
_entity_poly.type
_entity_poly.pdbx_seq_one_letter_code
_entity_poly.pdbx_strand_id
1 'polypeptide(L)'
;MSTPPTPPESAPPTISRTGETPFDFGGATFDLSAQADREVVRFMLSQALFGEATGVYCGKSLYAARNLEAARFYLRQARQELNHLELFADIFRTLEMEPLPGHWVVRLLSTHNNYYPCKVLMEHALGEGMVLDIFRDVLLQTLPDSDPRVPAIKKRLRVVCQEEEEHVAWGEKETRHILAERPWMATPFYGLLELQLLFIPFAVRPFARRYADHPVLKHLDAFQDHVRRRVRAQGVALGFAPATPPNAAVRLWAMFTGLLLLLRSQLARSTSTLEKTYLQELGFQARS
;
A
#
# COMPACT_ATOMS: atom_id res chain seq x y z
N MET A 1 -34.11 -28.02 23.99
CA MET A 1 -34.26 -26.62 23.57
C MET A 1 -32.86 -26.12 23.22
N SER A 2 -32.57 -26.05 21.97
CA SER A 2 -31.26 -25.55 21.48
C SER A 2 -31.32 -24.02 21.40
N THR A 3 -30.38 -23.36 22.07
CA THR A 3 -30.19 -21.91 21.97
C THR A 3 -29.92 -21.52 20.51
N PRO A 4 -30.59 -20.48 19.98
CA PRO A 4 -30.31 -20.02 18.63
C PRO A 4 -28.86 -19.51 18.54
N PRO A 5 -28.20 -19.67 17.41
CA PRO A 5 -26.84 -19.18 17.23
C PRO A 5 -26.82 -17.65 17.38
N THR A 6 -25.87 -17.17 18.16
CA THR A 6 -25.59 -15.73 18.32
C THR A 6 -25.35 -15.13 16.92
N PRO A 7 -26.00 -14.01 16.56
CA PRO A 7 -25.72 -13.36 15.29
C PRO A 7 -24.24 -13.01 15.21
N PRO A 8 -23.61 -13.11 14.06
CA PRO A 8 -22.20 -12.75 13.91
C PRO A 8 -22.01 -11.30 14.34
N GLU A 9 -21.07 -11.11 15.26
CA GLU A 9 -20.63 -9.80 15.72
C GLU A 9 -20.33 -8.94 14.48
N SER A 10 -21.00 -7.79 14.39
CA SER A 10 -20.86 -6.90 13.23
C SER A 10 -19.37 -6.59 13.06
N ALA A 11 -18.82 -6.94 11.93
CA ALA A 11 -17.42 -6.63 11.59
C ALA A 11 -17.17 -5.14 11.87
N PRO A 12 -16.07 -4.79 12.56
CA PRO A 12 -15.75 -3.38 12.80
C PRO A 12 -15.74 -2.64 11.47
N PRO A 13 -16.19 -1.37 11.43
CA PRO A 13 -16.29 -0.63 10.19
C PRO A 13 -14.93 -0.64 9.49
N THR A 14 -14.91 -1.15 8.28
CA THR A 14 -13.75 -1.02 7.38
C THR A 14 -13.51 0.46 7.23
N ILE A 15 -12.29 0.94 7.45
CA ILE A 15 -11.96 2.33 7.17
C ILE A 15 -11.93 2.44 5.65
N SER A 16 -13.11 2.52 5.06
CA SER A 16 -13.24 2.68 3.62
C SER A 16 -12.71 4.06 3.25
N ARG A 17 -11.69 4.08 2.42
CA ARG A 17 -11.15 5.32 1.84
C ARG A 17 -12.10 5.97 0.86
N THR A 18 -13.14 5.27 0.42
CA THR A 18 -14.19 5.79 -0.46
C THR A 18 -14.96 6.99 0.11
N GLY A 19 -14.91 7.23 1.42
CA GLY A 19 -15.51 8.39 2.09
C GLY A 19 -14.54 9.53 2.42
N GLU A 20 -13.23 9.37 2.20
CA GLU A 20 -12.25 10.43 2.46
C GLU A 20 -12.26 11.46 1.32
N THR A 21 -12.23 12.75 1.70
CA THR A 21 -12.07 13.84 0.74
C THR A 21 -10.65 13.78 0.16
N PRO A 22 -10.52 13.66 -1.18
CA PRO A 22 -9.21 13.71 -1.82
C PRO A 22 -8.49 15.03 -1.53
N PHE A 23 -7.15 15.01 -1.62
CA PHE A 23 -6.38 16.24 -1.46
C PHE A 23 -6.70 17.22 -2.59
N ASP A 24 -6.98 18.50 -2.24
CA ASP A 24 -7.29 19.53 -3.20
C ASP A 24 -6.02 20.22 -3.72
N PHE A 25 -5.76 20.08 -5.02
CA PHE A 25 -4.68 20.77 -5.73
C PHE A 25 -5.07 22.15 -6.25
N GLY A 26 -6.21 22.72 -5.81
CA GLY A 26 -6.69 24.04 -6.24
C GLY A 26 -7.00 24.11 -7.74
N GLY A 27 -7.43 23.01 -8.35
CA GLY A 27 -7.71 22.91 -9.78
C GLY A 27 -6.46 22.86 -10.68
N ALA A 28 -5.25 22.76 -10.10
CA ALA A 28 -4.03 22.64 -10.88
C ALA A 28 -3.97 21.30 -11.63
N THR A 29 -3.59 21.36 -12.91
CA THR A 29 -3.42 20.18 -13.77
C THR A 29 -2.07 20.19 -14.45
N PHE A 30 -1.61 19.01 -14.86
CA PHE A 30 -0.45 18.89 -15.73
C PHE A 30 -0.78 19.32 -17.17
N ASP A 31 0.18 19.91 -17.84
CA ASP A 31 0.12 20.14 -19.28
C ASP A 31 0.86 19.03 -20.03
N LEU A 32 0.12 18.04 -20.54
CA LEU A 32 0.71 16.91 -21.26
C LEU A 32 1.33 17.29 -22.60
N SER A 33 1.20 18.54 -23.08
CA SER A 33 1.93 19.08 -24.21
C SER A 33 3.33 19.60 -23.83
N ALA A 34 3.50 20.00 -22.54
CA ALA A 34 4.76 20.50 -22.02
C ALA A 34 5.71 19.34 -21.64
N GLN A 35 6.95 19.39 -22.12
CA GLN A 35 7.94 18.35 -21.87
C GLN A 35 8.20 18.11 -20.38
N ALA A 36 8.27 19.18 -19.57
CA ALA A 36 8.53 19.10 -18.14
C ALA A 36 7.41 18.31 -17.39
N ASP A 37 6.16 18.57 -17.71
CA ASP A 37 5.00 17.89 -17.11
C ASP A 37 4.93 16.44 -17.57
N ARG A 38 5.21 16.18 -18.84
CA ARG A 38 5.33 14.81 -19.36
C ARG A 38 6.38 13.99 -18.62
N GLU A 39 7.53 14.58 -18.31
CA GLU A 39 8.59 13.90 -17.54
C GLU A 39 8.14 13.56 -16.11
N VAL A 40 7.41 14.46 -15.45
CA VAL A 40 6.85 14.24 -14.13
C VAL A 40 5.83 13.10 -14.13
N VAL A 41 4.84 13.18 -15.03
CA VAL A 41 3.81 12.16 -15.18
C VAL A 41 4.44 10.81 -15.56
N ARG A 42 5.40 10.82 -16.52
CA ARG A 42 6.17 9.64 -16.89
C ARG A 42 6.88 9.00 -15.71
N PHE A 43 7.53 9.82 -14.86
CA PHE A 43 8.20 9.31 -13.66
C PHE A 43 7.22 8.64 -12.70
N MET A 44 6.10 9.30 -12.35
CA MET A 44 5.09 8.74 -11.45
C MET A 44 4.51 7.43 -11.97
N LEU A 45 4.08 7.39 -13.22
CA LEU A 45 3.55 6.19 -13.87
C LEU A 45 4.59 5.07 -13.95
N SER A 46 5.87 5.40 -14.13
CA SER A 46 6.94 4.40 -14.17
C SER A 46 7.19 3.76 -12.81
N GLN A 47 7.13 4.55 -11.72
CA GLN A 47 7.25 3.98 -10.38
C GLN A 47 6.04 3.11 -10.03
N ALA A 48 4.84 3.49 -10.48
CA ALA A 48 3.64 2.69 -10.36
C ALA A 48 3.79 1.35 -11.12
N LEU A 49 4.06 1.39 -12.42
CA LEU A 49 4.29 0.19 -13.24
C LEU A 49 5.33 -0.75 -12.62
N PHE A 50 6.40 -0.19 -12.05
CA PHE A 50 7.44 -0.99 -11.41
C PHE A 50 6.95 -1.57 -10.06
N GLY A 51 6.12 -0.83 -9.30
CA GLY A 51 5.44 -1.31 -8.09
C GLY A 51 4.59 -2.54 -8.41
N GLU A 52 3.69 -2.43 -9.40
CA GLU A 52 2.83 -3.53 -9.87
C GLU A 52 3.68 -4.74 -10.34
N ALA A 53 4.75 -4.50 -11.10
CA ALA A 53 5.67 -5.57 -11.51
C ALA A 53 6.29 -6.31 -10.33
N THR A 54 6.56 -5.63 -9.22
CA THR A 54 7.01 -6.27 -7.98
C THR A 54 5.85 -6.90 -7.20
N GLY A 55 4.65 -6.34 -7.29
CA GLY A 55 3.42 -6.87 -6.71
C GLY A 55 3.10 -8.29 -7.19
N VAL A 56 3.38 -8.62 -8.44
CA VAL A 56 3.24 -9.98 -8.99
C VAL A 56 3.97 -11.02 -8.15
N TYR A 57 5.05 -10.64 -7.45
CA TYR A 57 5.73 -11.53 -6.50
C TYR A 57 4.91 -11.88 -5.26
N CYS A 58 3.71 -11.31 -5.10
CA CYS A 58 2.73 -11.76 -4.09
C CYS A 58 2.42 -13.26 -4.22
N GLY A 59 2.52 -13.83 -5.42
CA GLY A 59 2.48 -15.28 -5.60
C GLY A 59 3.52 -16.03 -4.78
N LYS A 60 4.72 -15.46 -4.55
CA LYS A 60 5.72 -15.99 -3.62
C LYS A 60 5.26 -15.93 -2.16
N SER A 61 4.36 -15.03 -1.83
CA SER A 61 3.83 -14.85 -0.47
C SER A 61 2.91 -15.98 -0.03
N LEU A 62 2.50 -16.86 -0.96
CA LEU A 62 1.85 -18.12 -0.61
C LEU A 62 2.63 -18.91 0.43
N TYR A 63 3.95 -18.88 0.38
CA TYR A 63 4.79 -19.54 1.39
C TYR A 63 4.71 -18.90 2.78
N ALA A 64 4.29 -17.64 2.88
CA ALA A 64 4.10 -16.93 4.14
C ALA A 64 2.64 -16.95 4.60
N ALA A 65 1.70 -17.37 3.75
CA ALA A 65 0.29 -17.41 4.08
C ALA A 65 0.05 -18.36 5.27
N ARG A 66 -0.74 -17.88 6.25
CA ARG A 66 -0.96 -18.61 7.50
C ARG A 66 -2.18 -19.54 7.45
N ASN A 67 -3.07 -19.34 6.48
CA ASN A 67 -4.30 -20.10 6.29
C ASN A 67 -4.78 -20.04 4.83
N LEU A 68 -5.84 -20.77 4.51
CA LEU A 68 -6.42 -20.81 3.14
C LEU A 68 -6.97 -19.46 2.70
N GLU A 69 -7.50 -18.65 3.62
CA GLU A 69 -8.03 -17.32 3.29
C GLU A 69 -6.91 -16.40 2.78
N ALA A 70 -5.79 -16.34 3.53
CA ALA A 70 -4.60 -15.57 3.13
C ALA A 70 -4.01 -16.08 1.81
N ALA A 71 -3.97 -17.41 1.60
CA ALA A 71 -3.49 -17.98 0.34
C ALA A 71 -4.37 -17.59 -0.86
N ARG A 72 -5.70 -17.66 -0.68
CA ARG A 72 -6.65 -17.21 -1.72
C ARG A 72 -6.51 -15.73 -2.03
N PHE A 73 -6.26 -14.92 -1.00
CA PHE A 73 -6.00 -13.50 -1.17
C PHE A 73 -4.76 -13.28 -2.04
N TYR A 74 -3.61 -13.85 -1.69
CA TYR A 74 -2.37 -13.67 -2.44
C TYR A 74 -2.45 -14.16 -3.89
N LEU A 75 -3.18 -15.25 -4.16
CA LEU A 75 -3.41 -15.71 -5.53
C LEU A 75 -4.26 -14.71 -6.33
N ARG A 76 -5.32 -14.18 -5.72
CA ARG A 76 -6.16 -13.17 -6.36
C ARG A 76 -5.37 -11.89 -6.61
N GLN A 77 -4.65 -11.38 -5.60
CA GLN A 77 -3.82 -10.20 -5.72
C GLN A 77 -2.77 -10.36 -6.84
N ALA A 78 -2.01 -11.44 -6.87
CA ALA A 78 -1.02 -11.65 -7.92
C ALA A 78 -1.63 -11.61 -9.34
N ARG A 79 -2.88 -12.06 -9.50
CA ARG A 79 -3.62 -11.94 -10.77
C ARG A 79 -4.02 -10.50 -11.05
N GLN A 80 -4.47 -9.75 -10.04
CA GLN A 80 -4.83 -8.34 -10.17
C GLN A 80 -3.59 -7.51 -10.53
N GLU A 81 -2.44 -7.73 -9.90
CA GLU A 81 -1.17 -7.09 -10.23
C GLU A 81 -0.72 -7.31 -11.68
N LEU A 82 -0.92 -8.53 -12.21
CA LEU A 82 -0.66 -8.79 -13.64
C LEU A 82 -1.59 -7.97 -14.54
N ASN A 83 -2.87 -7.84 -14.18
CA ASN A 83 -3.81 -7.00 -14.91
C ASN A 83 -3.41 -5.51 -14.81
N HIS A 84 -2.98 -5.04 -13.64
CA HIS A 84 -2.48 -3.67 -13.46
C HIS A 84 -1.29 -3.38 -14.38
N LEU A 85 -0.34 -4.31 -14.50
CA LEU A 85 0.77 -4.18 -15.46
C LEU A 85 0.30 -3.93 -16.89
N GLU A 86 -0.72 -4.67 -17.34
CA GLU A 86 -1.30 -4.50 -18.69
C GLU A 86 -1.99 -3.12 -18.80
N LEU A 87 -2.74 -2.70 -17.78
CA LEU A 87 -3.39 -1.39 -17.75
C LEU A 87 -2.38 -0.25 -17.79
N PHE A 88 -1.28 -0.33 -17.03
CA PHE A 88 -0.20 0.66 -17.08
C PHE A 88 0.54 0.65 -18.41
N ALA A 89 0.81 -0.52 -19.00
CA ALA A 89 1.39 -0.61 -20.33
C ALA A 89 0.51 0.09 -21.39
N ASP A 90 -0.81 -0.08 -21.29
CA ASP A 90 -1.75 0.63 -22.15
C ASP A 90 -1.77 2.15 -21.92
N ILE A 91 -1.61 2.61 -20.67
CA ILE A 91 -1.49 4.03 -20.35
C ILE A 91 -0.22 4.60 -21.02
N PHE A 92 0.92 3.91 -20.91
CA PHE A 92 2.16 4.32 -21.57
C PHE A 92 2.02 4.40 -23.08
N ARG A 93 1.40 3.40 -23.72
CA ARG A 93 1.11 3.42 -25.17
C ARG A 93 0.19 4.58 -25.55
N THR A 94 -0.87 4.83 -24.75
CA THR A 94 -1.82 5.92 -24.99
C THR A 94 -1.15 7.29 -24.90
N LEU A 95 -0.18 7.46 -23.99
CA LEU A 95 0.59 8.70 -23.83
C LEU A 95 1.80 8.81 -24.76
N GLU A 96 2.10 7.76 -25.53
CA GLU A 96 3.32 7.68 -26.38
C GLU A 96 4.59 7.96 -25.55
N MET A 97 4.68 7.25 -24.39
CA MET A 97 5.80 7.36 -23.47
C MET A 97 6.45 6.00 -23.25
N GLU A 98 7.77 6.00 -23.05
CA GLU A 98 8.50 4.81 -22.61
C GLU A 98 8.72 4.86 -21.10
N PRO A 99 8.51 3.75 -20.36
CA PRO A 99 8.71 3.73 -18.93
C PRO A 99 10.17 3.95 -18.55
N LEU A 100 10.39 4.62 -17.42
CA LEU A 100 11.70 4.76 -16.80
C LEU A 100 12.00 3.53 -15.92
N PRO A 101 13.27 3.23 -15.64
CA PRO A 101 13.62 2.20 -14.64
C PRO A 101 13.01 2.49 -13.28
N GLY A 102 12.52 1.44 -12.61
CA GLY A 102 12.01 1.54 -11.26
C GLY A 102 13.10 1.87 -10.24
N HIS A 103 12.72 2.59 -9.20
CA HIS A 103 13.65 2.95 -8.13
C HIS A 103 14.00 1.71 -7.29
N TRP A 104 15.28 1.50 -6.98
CA TRP A 104 15.77 0.32 -6.27
C TRP A 104 15.12 0.11 -4.88
N VAL A 105 14.70 1.20 -4.22
CA VAL A 105 14.00 1.14 -2.92
C VAL A 105 12.66 0.43 -3.04
N VAL A 106 11.88 0.69 -4.09
CA VAL A 106 10.61 0.02 -4.35
C VAL A 106 10.85 -1.49 -4.46
N ARG A 107 11.85 -1.89 -5.24
CA ARG A 107 12.23 -3.30 -5.38
C ARG A 107 12.63 -3.92 -4.04
N LEU A 108 13.47 -3.23 -3.26
CA LEU A 108 13.94 -3.73 -1.97
C LEU A 108 12.79 -3.98 -1.00
N LEU A 109 11.85 -3.04 -0.90
CA LEU A 109 10.72 -3.13 0.03
C LEU A 109 9.72 -4.20 -0.37
N SER A 110 9.45 -4.35 -1.68
CA SER A 110 8.41 -5.28 -2.17
C SER A 110 8.89 -6.73 -2.23
N THR A 111 10.16 -7.00 -2.56
CA THR A 111 10.61 -8.38 -2.87
C THR A 111 11.17 -9.15 -1.70
N HIS A 112 11.50 -8.51 -0.59
CA HIS A 112 12.25 -9.13 0.50
C HIS A 112 11.48 -9.23 1.82
N ASN A 113 10.20 -8.93 1.84
CA ASN A 113 9.38 -8.98 3.04
C ASN A 113 8.73 -10.37 3.19
N ASN A 114 9.44 -11.29 3.85
CA ASN A 114 9.01 -12.70 4.00
C ASN A 114 8.35 -13.00 5.35
N TYR A 115 8.30 -12.06 6.27
CA TYR A 115 7.65 -12.26 7.57
C TYR A 115 6.22 -11.76 7.52
N TYR A 116 5.25 -12.68 7.61
CA TYR A 116 3.84 -12.41 7.38
C TYR A 116 3.29 -11.14 8.05
N PRO A 117 3.47 -10.91 9.38
CA PRO A 117 2.94 -9.70 10.01
C PRO A 117 3.53 -8.40 9.44
N CYS A 118 4.82 -8.40 9.11
CA CYS A 118 5.48 -7.25 8.54
C CYS A 118 4.98 -6.99 7.10
N LYS A 119 4.81 -8.04 6.30
CA LYS A 119 4.27 -7.96 4.95
C LYS A 119 2.84 -7.40 4.95
N VAL A 120 1.96 -7.96 5.79
CA VAL A 120 0.58 -7.50 5.91
C VAL A 120 0.51 -6.00 6.24
N LEU A 121 1.29 -5.54 7.22
CA LEU A 121 1.29 -4.13 7.58
C LEU A 121 1.92 -3.23 6.52
N MET A 122 3.16 -3.55 6.11
CA MET A 122 3.97 -2.63 5.30
C MET A 122 3.56 -2.60 3.84
N GLU A 123 3.09 -3.70 3.30
CA GLU A 123 2.68 -3.80 1.91
C GLU A 123 1.17 -3.50 1.80
N HIS A 124 0.32 -4.30 2.42
CA HIS A 124 -1.11 -4.19 2.19
C HIS A 124 -1.78 -3.06 2.97
N ALA A 125 -1.60 -2.97 4.30
CA ALA A 125 -2.31 -1.95 5.07
C ALA A 125 -1.77 -0.53 4.82
N LEU A 126 -0.45 -0.34 4.76
CA LEU A 126 0.17 0.99 4.63
C LEU A 126 0.67 1.28 3.21
N GLY A 127 1.32 0.32 2.55
CA GLY A 127 1.96 0.51 1.24
C GLY A 127 0.96 0.76 0.13
N GLU A 128 0.04 -0.18 -0.11
CA GLU A 128 -1.04 -0.04 -1.10
C GLU A 128 -1.85 1.24 -0.86
N GLY A 129 -2.01 1.58 0.41
CA GLY A 129 -2.66 2.82 0.77
C GLY A 129 -1.96 4.09 0.31
N MET A 130 -0.64 4.11 0.27
CA MET A 130 0.11 5.25 -0.30
C MET A 130 0.08 5.25 -1.82
N VAL A 131 0.02 4.07 -2.44
CA VAL A 131 -0.18 3.93 -3.88
C VAL A 131 -1.53 4.53 -4.28
N LEU A 132 -2.58 4.22 -3.52
CA LEU A 132 -3.90 4.84 -3.70
C LEU A 132 -3.88 6.37 -3.60
N ASP A 133 -3.10 6.96 -2.68
CA ASP A 133 -2.98 8.41 -2.61
C ASP A 133 -2.40 9.01 -3.89
N ILE A 134 -1.40 8.34 -4.48
CA ILE A 134 -0.79 8.80 -5.74
C ILE A 134 -1.79 8.66 -6.89
N PHE A 135 -2.50 7.55 -7.00
CA PHE A 135 -3.42 7.32 -8.11
C PHE A 135 -4.69 8.16 -7.99
N ARG A 136 -5.35 8.11 -6.83
CA ARG A 136 -6.63 8.79 -6.59
C ARG A 136 -6.46 10.28 -6.39
N ASP A 137 -5.52 10.68 -5.52
CA ASP A 137 -5.39 12.07 -5.10
C ASP A 137 -4.51 12.88 -6.04
N VAL A 138 -3.49 12.29 -6.66
CA VAL A 138 -2.65 13.01 -7.62
C VAL A 138 -3.13 12.76 -9.05
N LEU A 139 -2.95 11.55 -9.60
CA LEU A 139 -3.14 11.33 -11.04
C LEU A 139 -4.59 11.53 -11.51
N LEU A 140 -5.60 11.01 -10.78
CA LEU A 140 -7.00 11.18 -11.20
C LEU A 140 -7.47 12.63 -11.16
N GLN A 141 -6.89 13.48 -10.29
CA GLN A 141 -7.29 14.88 -10.18
C GLN A 141 -6.48 15.80 -11.08
N THR A 142 -5.19 15.56 -11.23
CA THR A 142 -4.27 16.49 -11.90
C THR A 142 -4.03 16.18 -13.37
N LEU A 143 -4.43 15.00 -13.88
CA LEU A 143 -4.45 14.76 -15.32
C LEU A 143 -5.56 15.60 -15.98
N PRO A 144 -5.26 16.38 -17.05
CA PRO A 144 -6.18 17.35 -17.63
C PRO A 144 -7.29 16.66 -18.44
N ASP A 145 -8.55 16.90 -18.09
CA ASP A 145 -9.69 16.35 -18.85
C ASP A 145 -9.82 16.97 -20.27
N SER A 146 -9.10 18.05 -20.55
CA SER A 146 -9.03 18.68 -21.87
C SER A 146 -8.20 17.85 -22.88
N ASP A 147 -7.33 16.96 -22.43
CA ASP A 147 -6.59 16.06 -23.33
C ASP A 147 -7.47 14.84 -23.70
N PRO A 148 -7.73 14.59 -24.99
CA PRO A 148 -8.64 13.53 -25.44
C PRO A 148 -8.22 12.11 -25.02
N ARG A 149 -6.96 11.91 -24.65
CA ARG A 149 -6.43 10.62 -24.18
C ARG A 149 -6.77 10.36 -22.70
N VAL A 150 -6.92 11.40 -21.89
CA VAL A 150 -7.05 11.33 -20.43
C VAL A 150 -8.29 10.58 -19.94
N PRO A 151 -9.49 10.70 -20.54
CA PRO A 151 -10.65 9.94 -20.09
C PRO A 151 -10.41 8.42 -20.09
N ALA A 152 -9.73 7.90 -21.11
CA ALA A 152 -9.39 6.47 -21.19
C ALA A 152 -8.34 6.07 -20.13
N ILE A 153 -7.38 6.95 -19.84
CA ILE A 153 -6.38 6.76 -18.78
C ILE A 153 -7.04 6.74 -17.42
N LYS A 154 -7.86 7.74 -17.10
CA LYS A 154 -8.60 7.82 -15.82
C LYS A 154 -9.51 6.61 -15.60
N LYS A 155 -10.11 6.07 -16.67
CA LYS A 155 -10.90 4.83 -16.57
C LYS A 155 -10.03 3.66 -16.09
N ARG A 156 -8.84 3.48 -16.64
CA ARG A 156 -7.90 2.42 -16.23
C ARG A 156 -7.42 2.61 -14.79
N LEU A 157 -7.01 3.83 -14.43
CA LEU A 157 -6.59 4.14 -13.05
C LEU A 157 -7.70 3.89 -12.03
N ARG A 158 -8.97 4.13 -12.36
CA ARG A 158 -10.09 3.81 -11.44
C ARG A 158 -10.24 2.31 -11.19
N VAL A 159 -9.98 1.46 -12.19
CA VAL A 159 -9.97 0.00 -11.99
C VAL A 159 -8.87 -0.38 -11.02
N VAL A 160 -7.64 0.12 -11.24
CA VAL A 160 -6.52 -0.11 -10.31
C VAL A 160 -6.88 0.37 -8.90
N CYS A 161 -7.36 1.60 -8.74
CA CYS A 161 -7.75 2.13 -7.43
C CYS A 161 -8.79 1.26 -6.70
N GLN A 162 -9.76 0.71 -7.41
CA GLN A 162 -10.78 -0.15 -6.81
C GLN A 162 -10.19 -1.46 -6.30
N GLU A 163 -9.30 -2.08 -7.06
CA GLU A 163 -8.64 -3.33 -6.65
C GLU A 163 -7.65 -3.09 -5.50
N GLU A 164 -6.93 -1.96 -5.51
CA GLU A 164 -6.04 -1.54 -4.41
C GLU A 164 -6.81 -1.25 -3.10
N GLU A 165 -8.02 -0.68 -3.18
CA GLU A 165 -8.89 -0.53 -2.00
C GLU A 165 -9.25 -1.88 -1.36
N GLU A 166 -9.44 -2.93 -2.17
CA GLU A 166 -9.66 -4.30 -1.66
C GLU A 166 -8.41 -4.85 -0.96
N HIS A 167 -7.21 -4.59 -1.52
CA HIS A 167 -5.94 -4.99 -0.91
C HIS A 167 -5.72 -4.32 0.45
N VAL A 168 -5.96 -3.02 0.53
CA VAL A 168 -5.88 -2.27 1.79
C VAL A 168 -6.88 -2.77 2.80
N ALA A 169 -8.15 -2.98 2.42
CA ALA A 169 -9.20 -3.45 3.32
C ALA A 169 -8.85 -4.83 3.91
N TRP A 170 -8.31 -5.72 3.08
CA TRP A 170 -7.81 -7.02 3.56
C TRP A 170 -6.62 -6.85 4.52
N GLY A 171 -5.64 -6.01 4.16
CA GLY A 171 -4.48 -5.73 5.00
C GLY A 171 -4.85 -5.16 6.36
N GLU A 172 -5.84 -4.27 6.42
CA GLU A 172 -6.36 -3.71 7.66
C GLU A 172 -7.05 -4.76 8.54
N LYS A 173 -7.93 -5.58 7.93
CA LYS A 173 -8.60 -6.70 8.62
C LYS A 173 -7.58 -7.64 9.23
N GLU A 174 -6.58 -8.01 8.46
CA GLU A 174 -5.56 -8.95 8.87
C GLU A 174 -4.59 -8.35 9.92
N THR A 175 -4.29 -7.04 9.83
CA THR A 175 -3.52 -6.33 10.85
C THR A 175 -4.22 -6.37 12.21
N ARG A 176 -5.55 -6.10 12.26
CA ARG A 176 -6.35 -6.21 13.50
C ARG A 176 -6.30 -7.62 14.07
N HIS A 177 -6.38 -8.63 13.21
CA HIS A 177 -6.33 -10.03 13.62
C HIS A 177 -4.94 -10.40 14.20
N ILE A 178 -3.86 -9.97 13.56
CA ILE A 178 -2.49 -10.15 14.09
C ILE A 178 -2.34 -9.48 15.46
N LEU A 179 -2.88 -8.29 15.65
CA LEU A 179 -2.81 -7.57 16.92
C LEU A 179 -3.65 -8.24 18.03
N ALA A 180 -4.80 -8.80 17.67
CA ALA A 180 -5.62 -9.56 18.63
C ALA A 180 -4.89 -10.82 19.13
N GLU A 181 -4.20 -11.55 18.22
CA GLU A 181 -3.41 -12.73 18.59
C GLU A 181 -2.09 -12.37 19.28
N ARG A 182 -1.49 -11.23 18.93
CA ARG A 182 -0.15 -10.81 19.35
C ARG A 182 -0.13 -9.34 19.72
N PRO A 183 -0.72 -8.93 20.87
CA PRO A 183 -0.82 -7.51 21.25
C PRO A 183 0.54 -6.79 21.33
N TRP A 184 1.62 -7.52 21.64
CA TRP A 184 2.97 -6.98 21.67
C TRP A 184 3.47 -6.45 20.33
N MET A 185 2.86 -6.86 19.19
CA MET A 185 3.16 -6.36 17.86
C MET A 185 2.79 -4.88 17.66
N ALA A 186 1.94 -4.30 18.52
CA ALA A 186 1.56 -2.90 18.41
C ALA A 186 2.78 -1.97 18.44
N THR A 187 3.74 -2.21 19.34
CA THR A 187 4.96 -1.37 19.43
C THR A 187 5.82 -1.43 18.17
N PRO A 188 6.26 -2.60 17.66
CA PRO A 188 7.01 -2.64 16.41
C PRO A 188 6.21 -2.18 15.19
N PHE A 189 4.88 -2.37 15.15
CA PHE A 189 4.04 -1.83 14.08
C PHE A 189 3.99 -0.30 14.10
N TYR A 190 3.86 0.31 15.28
CA TYR A 190 4.01 1.75 15.43
C TYR A 190 5.41 2.22 14.99
N GLY A 191 6.44 1.46 15.32
CA GLY A 191 7.81 1.74 14.87
C GLY A 191 7.98 1.71 13.35
N LEU A 192 7.38 0.73 12.67
CA LEU A 192 7.38 0.66 11.21
C LEU A 192 6.65 1.85 10.57
N LEU A 193 5.51 2.25 11.15
CA LEU A 193 4.78 3.44 10.74
C LEU A 193 5.67 4.70 10.82
N GLU A 194 6.33 4.93 11.96
CA GLU A 194 7.20 6.09 12.16
C GLU A 194 8.40 6.08 11.22
N LEU A 195 9.00 4.90 10.96
CA LEU A 195 10.06 4.75 9.96
C LEU A 195 9.57 5.12 8.57
N GLN A 196 8.41 4.64 8.16
CA GLN A 196 7.81 4.96 6.86
C GLN A 196 7.54 6.45 6.71
N LEU A 197 6.95 7.08 7.74
CA LEU A 197 6.71 8.53 7.77
C LEU A 197 7.99 9.36 7.74
N LEU A 198 9.10 8.82 8.22
CA LEU A 198 10.41 9.45 8.13
C LEU A 198 10.99 9.37 6.71
N PHE A 199 10.76 8.25 6.00
CA PHE A 199 11.31 8.04 4.64
C PHE A 199 10.58 8.84 3.56
N ILE A 200 9.28 9.08 3.69
CA ILE A 200 8.49 9.81 2.68
C ILE A 200 9.14 11.15 2.28
N PRO A 201 9.53 12.04 3.21
CA PRO A 201 10.15 13.32 2.84
C PRO A 201 11.48 13.16 2.11
N PHE A 202 12.27 12.13 2.43
CA PHE A 202 13.55 11.90 1.75
C PHE A 202 13.38 11.52 0.29
N ALA A 203 12.36 10.73 -0.03
CA ALA A 203 12.08 10.34 -1.39
C ALA A 203 11.55 11.50 -2.24
N VAL A 204 10.81 12.44 -1.64
CA VAL A 204 10.02 13.45 -2.35
C VAL A 204 10.71 14.82 -2.40
N ARG A 205 11.49 15.21 -1.35
CA ARG A 205 12.12 16.53 -1.28
C ARG A 205 13.04 16.92 -2.46
N PRO A 206 13.90 16.03 -2.99
CA PRO A 206 14.74 16.39 -4.14
C PRO A 206 13.88 16.78 -5.35
N PHE A 207 12.78 16.08 -5.53
CA PHE A 207 11.85 16.31 -6.59
C PHE A 207 11.05 17.62 -6.37
N ALA A 208 10.53 17.83 -5.17
CA ALA A 208 9.82 19.05 -4.79
C ALA A 208 10.67 20.31 -5.01
N ARG A 209 11.95 20.26 -4.65
CA ARG A 209 12.87 21.40 -4.84
C ARG A 209 13.13 21.72 -6.30
N ARG A 210 13.22 20.70 -7.15
CA ARG A 210 13.46 20.88 -8.60
C ARG A 210 12.26 21.53 -9.29
N TYR A 211 11.06 21.33 -8.78
CA TYR A 211 9.80 21.76 -9.39
C TYR A 211 8.96 22.68 -8.49
N ALA A 212 9.63 23.50 -7.65
CA ALA A 212 8.96 24.35 -6.66
C ALA A 212 7.94 25.34 -7.25
N ASP A 213 8.18 25.81 -8.47
CA ASP A 213 7.30 26.76 -9.18
C ASP A 213 6.23 26.04 -10.04
N HIS A 214 6.22 24.72 -10.08
CA HIS A 214 5.29 23.96 -10.89
C HIS A 214 3.86 24.03 -10.30
N PRO A 215 2.79 24.28 -11.09
CA PRO A 215 1.44 24.46 -10.58
C PRO A 215 0.93 23.34 -9.67
N VAL A 216 1.20 22.08 -10.01
CA VAL A 216 0.81 20.90 -9.22
C VAL A 216 1.81 20.64 -8.09
N LEU A 217 3.11 20.63 -8.40
CA LEU A 217 4.14 20.18 -7.46
C LEU A 217 4.45 21.17 -6.33
N LYS A 218 4.08 22.45 -6.46
CA LYS A 218 4.12 23.42 -5.35
C LYS A 218 3.28 22.98 -4.14
N HIS A 219 2.26 22.13 -4.37
CA HIS A 219 1.40 21.59 -3.31
C HIS A 219 1.98 20.33 -2.63
N LEU A 220 3.14 19.87 -3.05
CA LEU A 220 3.69 18.58 -2.65
C LEU A 220 3.95 18.47 -1.13
N ASP A 221 4.41 19.55 -0.48
CA ASP A 221 4.62 19.55 0.97
C ASP A 221 3.28 19.43 1.74
N ALA A 222 2.26 20.16 1.29
CA ALA A 222 0.92 20.08 1.87
C ALA A 222 0.29 18.69 1.63
N PHE A 223 0.49 18.12 0.45
CA PHE A 223 0.07 16.77 0.12
C PHE A 223 0.77 15.71 1.00
N GLN A 224 2.10 15.84 1.19
CA GLN A 224 2.83 14.96 2.12
C GLN A 224 2.27 15.03 3.54
N ASP A 225 1.96 16.23 4.04
CA ASP A 225 1.37 16.40 5.36
C ASP A 225 -0.04 15.80 5.43
N HIS A 226 -0.81 15.87 4.34
CA HIS A 226 -2.11 15.18 4.23
C HIS A 226 -1.92 13.66 4.33
N VAL A 227 -1.05 13.06 3.54
CA VAL A 227 -0.73 11.62 3.58
C VAL A 227 -0.26 11.19 4.97
N ARG A 228 0.64 11.98 5.60
CA ARG A 228 1.15 11.68 6.95
C ARG A 228 0.06 11.67 8.01
N ARG A 229 -0.86 12.63 7.99
CA ARG A 229 -2.00 12.67 8.92
C ARG A 229 -2.90 11.47 8.73
N ARG A 230 -3.23 11.14 7.48
CA ARG A 230 -4.07 10.01 7.12
C ARG A 230 -3.47 8.67 7.56
N VAL A 231 -2.20 8.42 7.24
CA VAL A 231 -1.50 7.18 7.62
C VAL A 231 -1.41 7.04 9.15
N ARG A 232 -1.23 8.15 9.89
CA ARG A 232 -1.32 8.13 11.36
C ARG A 232 -2.71 7.81 11.86
N ALA A 233 -3.74 8.43 11.31
CA ALA A 233 -5.12 8.16 11.67
C ALA A 233 -5.47 6.69 11.44
N GLN A 234 -5.01 6.11 10.34
CA GLN A 234 -5.14 4.68 10.06
C GLN A 234 -4.47 3.82 11.14
N GLY A 235 -3.23 4.14 11.53
CA GLY A 235 -2.54 3.44 12.61
C GLY A 235 -3.27 3.50 13.95
N VAL A 236 -3.88 4.65 14.28
CA VAL A 236 -4.73 4.81 15.48
C VAL A 236 -5.98 3.95 15.37
N ALA A 237 -6.67 3.98 14.25
CA ALA A 237 -7.90 3.21 14.03
C ALA A 237 -7.66 1.69 13.97
N LEU A 238 -6.46 1.26 13.58
CA LEU A 238 -6.03 -0.13 13.63
C LEU A 238 -5.55 -0.57 15.04
N GLY A 239 -5.39 0.38 15.97
CA GLY A 239 -5.07 0.10 17.38
C GLY A 239 -3.57 -0.10 17.67
N PHE A 240 -2.67 0.18 16.75
CA PHE A 240 -1.22 0.06 17.01
C PHE A 240 -0.51 1.40 17.20
N ALA A 241 -1.10 2.51 16.77
CA ALA A 241 -0.54 3.83 16.99
C ALA A 241 -1.30 4.58 18.11
N PRO A 242 -0.62 5.36 18.95
CA PRO A 242 -1.29 6.17 19.96
C PRO A 242 -1.95 7.40 19.31
N ALA A 243 -3.13 7.81 19.83
CA ALA A 243 -3.86 8.97 19.35
C ALA A 243 -3.04 10.27 19.53
N THR A 244 -2.30 10.38 20.64
CA THR A 244 -1.36 11.47 20.89
C THR A 244 0.06 10.95 20.72
N PRO A 245 0.91 11.58 19.88
CA PRO A 245 2.29 11.17 19.72
C PRO A 245 3.02 11.10 21.06
N PRO A 246 3.66 9.98 21.39
CA PRO A 246 4.40 9.84 22.63
C PRO A 246 5.69 10.64 22.59
N ASN A 247 6.39 10.71 23.73
CA ASN A 247 7.68 11.37 23.82
C ASN A 247 8.74 10.72 22.89
N ALA A 248 9.83 11.44 22.65
CA ALA A 248 10.88 11.01 21.72
C ALA A 248 11.50 9.65 22.07
N ALA A 249 11.67 9.35 23.37
CA ALA A 249 12.28 8.09 23.79
C ALA A 249 11.40 6.88 23.43
N VAL A 250 10.09 6.97 23.64
CA VAL A 250 9.13 5.92 23.26
C VAL A 250 9.08 5.76 21.75
N ARG A 251 9.11 6.86 20.99
CA ARG A 251 9.14 6.81 19.52
C ARG A 251 10.41 6.13 19.01
N LEU A 252 11.58 6.49 19.54
CA LEU A 252 12.86 5.88 19.17
C LEU A 252 12.88 4.40 19.51
N TRP A 253 12.35 4.01 20.67
CA TRP A 253 12.21 2.61 21.05
C TRP A 253 11.29 1.85 20.08
N ALA A 254 10.14 2.41 19.74
CA ALA A 254 9.24 1.82 18.75
C ALA A 254 9.93 1.66 17.39
N MET A 255 10.60 2.71 16.91
CA MET A 255 11.37 2.66 15.64
C MET A 255 12.45 1.58 15.67
N PHE A 256 13.17 1.44 16.78
CA PHE A 256 14.17 0.38 16.95
C PHE A 256 13.54 -1.02 16.87
N THR A 257 12.43 -1.25 17.57
CA THR A 257 11.72 -2.53 17.50
C THR A 257 11.12 -2.80 16.12
N GLY A 258 10.63 -1.75 15.43
CA GLY A 258 10.19 -1.82 14.04
C GLY A 258 11.31 -2.19 13.08
N LEU A 259 12.51 -1.60 13.26
CA LEU A 259 13.69 -1.95 12.48
C LEU A 259 14.11 -3.41 12.71
N LEU A 260 14.09 -3.89 13.95
CA LEU A 260 14.37 -5.30 14.24
C LEU A 260 13.35 -6.23 13.57
N LEU A 261 12.08 -5.85 13.55
CA LEU A 261 11.05 -6.60 12.83
C LEU A 261 11.30 -6.64 11.32
N LEU A 262 11.69 -5.51 10.74
CA LEU A 262 12.05 -5.41 9.33
C LEU A 262 13.27 -6.27 9.00
N LEU A 263 14.33 -6.23 9.81
CA LEU A 263 15.51 -7.08 9.66
C LEU A 263 15.14 -8.56 9.76
N ARG A 264 14.31 -8.93 10.73
CA ARG A 264 13.79 -10.30 10.85
C ARG A 264 13.05 -10.70 9.57
N SER A 265 12.27 -9.81 9.00
CA SER A 265 11.53 -10.05 7.75
C SER A 265 12.47 -10.33 6.57
N GLN A 266 13.59 -9.61 6.49
CA GLN A 266 14.60 -9.83 5.45
C GLN A 266 15.33 -11.17 5.61
N LEU A 267 15.52 -11.62 6.86
CA LEU A 267 16.23 -12.86 7.19
C LEU A 267 15.30 -14.07 7.26
N ALA A 268 14.00 -13.87 7.37
CA ALA A 268 13.02 -14.94 7.49
C ALA A 268 13.06 -15.84 6.24
N ARG A 269 13.37 -17.10 6.45
CA ARG A 269 13.15 -18.13 5.44
C ARG A 269 11.70 -18.55 5.52
N SER A 270 11.03 -18.62 4.39
CA SER A 270 9.70 -19.20 4.28
C SER A 270 9.80 -20.69 4.63
N THR A 271 9.37 -21.06 5.82
CA THR A 271 9.12 -22.45 6.18
C THR A 271 7.62 -22.68 5.99
N SER A 272 7.25 -23.30 4.90
CA SER A 272 5.86 -23.65 4.64
C SER A 272 5.38 -24.71 5.61
N THR A 273 4.38 -24.36 6.43
CA THR A 273 3.51 -25.32 7.12
C THR A 273 2.16 -25.39 6.44
N LEU A 274 2.04 -24.82 5.24
CA LEU A 274 0.79 -24.63 4.52
C LEU A 274 0.03 -25.93 4.31
N GLU A 275 0.73 -26.99 3.93
CA GLU A 275 0.11 -28.29 3.68
C GLU A 275 -0.62 -28.83 4.92
N LYS A 276 0.02 -28.77 6.09
CA LYS A 276 -0.61 -29.18 7.35
C LYS A 276 -1.81 -28.30 7.70
N THR A 277 -1.64 -26.98 7.60
CA THR A 277 -2.69 -26.02 7.90
C THR A 277 -3.89 -26.20 6.94
N TYR A 278 -3.65 -26.35 5.66
CA TYR A 278 -4.70 -26.52 4.67
C TYR A 278 -5.45 -27.83 4.83
N LEU A 279 -4.74 -28.93 5.12
CA LEU A 279 -5.39 -30.21 5.38
C LEU A 279 -6.28 -30.14 6.63
N GLN A 280 -5.84 -29.46 7.68
CA GLN A 280 -6.63 -29.26 8.89
C GLN A 280 -7.88 -28.41 8.63
N GLU A 281 -7.75 -27.30 7.90
CA GLU A 281 -8.90 -26.43 7.53
C GLU A 281 -9.90 -27.14 6.61
N LEU A 282 -9.46 -28.12 5.82
CA LEU A 282 -10.29 -28.97 4.99
C LEU A 282 -10.89 -30.17 5.75
N GLY A 283 -10.64 -30.27 7.06
CA GLY A 283 -11.16 -31.34 7.92
C GLY A 283 -10.37 -32.66 7.88
N PHE A 284 -9.17 -32.65 7.28
CA PHE A 284 -8.30 -33.83 7.28
C PHE A 284 -7.37 -33.84 8.48
N GLN A 285 -7.21 -35.01 9.12
CA GLN A 285 -6.17 -35.16 10.14
C GLN A 285 -4.81 -35.22 9.45
N ALA A 286 -3.94 -34.25 9.77
CA ALA A 286 -2.55 -34.34 9.35
C ALA A 286 -1.91 -35.59 10.00
N ARG A 287 -1.66 -36.63 9.22
CA ARG A 287 -0.86 -37.76 9.70
C ARG A 287 0.58 -37.24 9.95
N SER A 288 1.02 -37.34 11.19
CA SER A 288 2.36 -36.98 11.65
C SER A 288 3.44 -37.80 10.96
#